data_55a23adc0f45a5ae9b28c7d94f5e4db9
#
_entry.id   55a23adc0f45a5ae9b28c7d94f5e4db9
#
_cell.length_a   1.000
_cell.length_b   1.000
_cell.length_c   1.000
_cell.angle_alpha   90.00
_cell.angle_beta   90.00
_cell.angle_gamma   90.00
#
_symmetry.space_group_name_H-M   'P 1'
#
loop_
_entity.id
_entity.type
_entity.pdbx_description
1 polymer ?
#
loop_
_entity_poly.entity_id
_entity_poly.type
_entity_poly.pdbx_seq_one_letter_code
_entity_poly.pdbx_strand_id
1 'polypeptide(L)'
;IEEALVVAREDEPGQPRLVGYFTEQADVATLNVGELRTALLAVLPGYMVPSALVRLDAWPLTANGKVDRRALPVPDRDALNTGEYQAPQGELEVALAAIWSELLQVERVGRHDRFFELGGHSLLAMRMVSQVRQRLSLELALGDLFADSALAAVARCLGSTGRSELPAIQATRHDEPVPLSFAQQRLWFLAQMEDANSAYNIPLGLQLNGHLDTRALKRALERIVVRHDSLRSRFIQQEGEARVQAAPVSVVPYLLWQDLRGQDEQALQCVVREEAAQPFDLLDDLPIRGRLLCLAEDRHVLLLTLHHIVADGWSLGVFTRELTTLYRAFSQGLDDPLPPLALQYADYTLWQRDWLDGERMSHQSDYWHQALSGAPALLTLPTDRPRPARQDYSGASVAVRLDPRLCDDLKTFCQLHAVTPFMLFMGAWAVLLARLSGQSEVVIGMPVANRRRSEVEELIGLFVNTLAVRIDTSGEPDVSTLLARIKSQ
;
A
#
# COMPACT_ATOMS: atom_id res chain seq x y z
N ILE A 1 2.71 -39.68 3.42
CA ILE A 1 4.00 -38.96 3.21
C ILE A 1 5.03 -39.63 4.09
N GLU A 2 6.21 -39.93 3.54
CA GLU A 2 7.34 -40.47 4.28
C GLU A 2 8.20 -39.32 4.83
N GLU A 3 8.62 -38.43 3.94
CA GLU A 3 9.37 -37.23 4.30
C GLU A 3 8.83 -36.01 3.56
N ALA A 4 8.94 -34.83 4.16
CA ALA A 4 8.54 -33.58 3.55
C ALA A 4 9.51 -32.44 3.88
N LEU A 5 9.67 -31.50 2.94
CA LEU A 5 10.48 -30.30 3.09
C LEU A 5 9.78 -29.13 2.43
N VAL A 6 9.65 -28.02 3.13
CA VAL A 6 9.16 -26.76 2.55
C VAL A 6 10.33 -25.81 2.40
N VAL A 7 10.46 -25.22 1.21
CA VAL A 7 11.52 -24.29 0.85
C VAL A 7 10.91 -23.01 0.30
N ALA A 8 11.42 -21.87 0.75
CA ALA A 8 11.16 -20.61 0.05
C ALA A 8 12.05 -20.57 -1.20
N ARG A 9 11.43 -20.57 -2.38
CA ARG A 9 12.13 -20.47 -3.68
C ARG A 9 11.86 -19.11 -4.31
N GLU A 10 12.87 -18.60 -4.96
CA GLU A 10 12.77 -17.40 -5.80
C GLU A 10 13.25 -17.81 -7.20
N ASP A 11 12.35 -18.42 -7.95
CA ASP A 11 12.63 -18.84 -9.32
C ASP A 11 12.62 -17.65 -10.29
N GLU A 12 11.95 -16.56 -9.89
CA GLU A 12 11.97 -15.25 -10.57
C GLU A 12 12.38 -14.15 -9.58
N PRO A 13 13.23 -13.21 -9.98
CA PRO A 13 13.68 -12.11 -9.09
C PRO A 13 12.52 -11.31 -8.51
N GLY A 14 12.46 -11.20 -7.19
CA GLY A 14 11.43 -10.43 -6.47
C GLY A 14 10.13 -11.19 -6.18
N GLN A 15 10.03 -12.49 -6.51
CA GLN A 15 8.84 -13.31 -6.25
C GLN A 15 9.15 -14.59 -5.43
N PRO A 16 9.47 -14.47 -4.15
CA PRO A 16 9.66 -15.64 -3.30
C PRO A 16 8.33 -16.37 -3.07
N ARG A 17 8.33 -17.69 -3.25
CA ARG A 17 7.15 -18.55 -3.00
C ARG A 17 7.53 -19.78 -2.17
N LEU A 18 6.58 -20.28 -1.37
CA LEU A 18 6.75 -21.53 -0.64
C LEU A 18 6.45 -22.72 -1.56
N VAL A 19 7.37 -23.66 -1.63
CA VAL A 19 7.22 -24.92 -2.36
C VAL A 19 7.43 -26.08 -1.41
N GLY A 20 6.48 -26.98 -1.32
CA GLY A 20 6.56 -28.23 -0.54
C GLY A 20 7.03 -29.38 -1.43
N TYR A 21 8.04 -30.10 -0.98
CA TYR A 21 8.51 -31.34 -1.59
C TYR A 21 8.22 -32.49 -0.65
N PHE A 22 7.79 -33.64 -1.19
CA PHE A 22 7.53 -34.80 -0.37
C PHE A 22 7.81 -36.12 -1.11
N THR A 23 8.08 -37.17 -0.34
CA THR A 23 8.17 -38.56 -0.82
C THR A 23 7.02 -39.37 -0.24
N GLU A 24 6.57 -40.39 -0.96
CA GLU A 24 5.50 -41.29 -0.55
C GLU A 24 6.06 -42.62 -0.02
N GLN A 25 5.35 -43.23 0.92
CA GLN A 25 5.66 -44.59 1.37
C GLN A 25 5.29 -45.61 0.31
N ALA A 26 6.14 -46.60 0.09
CA ALA A 26 6.06 -47.54 -1.03
C ALA A 26 4.76 -48.39 -1.11
N ASP A 27 4.01 -48.52 0.00
CA ASP A 27 2.84 -49.43 0.10
C ASP A 27 1.51 -48.67 0.25
N VAL A 28 1.45 -47.35 -0.01
CA VAL A 28 0.26 -46.53 0.17
C VAL A 28 -0.27 -46.04 -1.19
N ALA A 29 -1.59 -45.95 -1.37
CA ALA A 29 -2.19 -45.37 -2.57
C ALA A 29 -1.66 -43.98 -2.81
N THR A 30 -1.39 -43.64 -4.08
CA THR A 30 -0.86 -42.35 -4.53
C THR A 30 -1.69 -41.19 -3.93
N LEU A 31 -1.03 -40.34 -3.15
CA LEU A 31 -1.66 -39.17 -2.51
C LEU A 31 -2.13 -38.17 -3.54
N ASN A 32 -3.40 -37.77 -3.42
CA ASN A 32 -3.93 -36.65 -4.21
C ASN A 32 -3.43 -35.33 -3.63
N VAL A 33 -2.66 -34.58 -4.42
CA VAL A 33 -2.09 -33.27 -4.04
C VAL A 33 -3.18 -32.29 -3.58
N GLY A 34 -4.40 -32.38 -4.17
CA GLY A 34 -5.55 -31.57 -3.77
C GLY A 34 -6.07 -31.87 -2.38
N GLU A 35 -6.14 -33.17 -2.00
CA GLU A 35 -6.55 -33.59 -0.66
C GLU A 35 -5.51 -33.17 0.38
N LEU A 36 -4.22 -33.31 0.04
CA LEU A 36 -3.13 -32.85 0.89
C LEU A 36 -3.19 -31.34 1.14
N ARG A 37 -3.44 -30.56 0.07
CA ARG A 37 -3.59 -29.11 0.19
C ARG A 37 -4.82 -28.73 1.02
N THR A 38 -5.94 -29.43 0.83
CA THR A 38 -7.15 -29.21 1.63
C THR A 38 -6.89 -29.49 3.10
N ALA A 39 -6.17 -30.56 3.42
CA ALA A 39 -5.77 -30.88 4.78
C ALA A 39 -4.82 -29.82 5.38
N LEU A 40 -3.89 -29.30 4.58
CA LEU A 40 -3.00 -28.22 5.02
C LEU A 40 -3.78 -26.91 5.27
N LEU A 41 -4.74 -26.57 4.41
CA LEU A 41 -5.60 -25.38 4.58
C LEU A 41 -6.52 -25.48 5.82
N ALA A 42 -6.82 -26.68 6.25
CA ALA A 42 -7.60 -26.89 7.49
C ALA A 42 -6.80 -26.60 8.78
N VAL A 43 -5.46 -26.62 8.72
CA VAL A 43 -4.59 -26.46 9.89
C VAL A 43 -3.59 -25.30 9.77
N LEU A 44 -3.36 -24.80 8.57
CA LEU A 44 -2.42 -23.72 8.30
C LEU A 44 -3.12 -22.52 7.64
N PRO A 45 -2.69 -21.29 7.96
CA PRO A 45 -3.10 -20.11 7.21
C PRO A 45 -2.76 -20.26 5.73
N GLY A 46 -3.59 -19.73 4.83
CA GLY A 46 -3.41 -19.86 3.38
C GLY A 46 -2.03 -19.40 2.87
N TYR A 47 -1.43 -18.38 3.48
CA TYR A 47 -0.09 -17.90 3.12
C TYR A 47 1.06 -18.81 3.58
N MET A 48 0.80 -19.75 4.50
CA MET A 48 1.76 -20.78 4.95
C MET A 48 1.62 -22.09 4.16
N VAL A 49 0.54 -22.26 3.43
CA VAL A 49 0.36 -23.42 2.55
C VAL A 49 1.24 -23.23 1.31
N PRO A 50 2.12 -24.20 1.00
CA PRO A 50 2.95 -24.12 -0.19
C PRO A 50 2.12 -23.88 -1.45
N SER A 51 2.54 -22.94 -2.29
CA SER A 51 1.88 -22.65 -3.57
C SER A 51 1.94 -23.84 -4.55
N ALA A 52 2.97 -24.67 -4.40
CA ALA A 52 3.15 -25.90 -5.14
C ALA A 52 3.54 -27.05 -4.20
N LEU A 53 3.05 -28.25 -4.47
CA LEU A 53 3.39 -29.48 -3.77
C LEU A 53 3.98 -30.48 -4.78
N VAL A 54 5.30 -30.67 -4.72
CA VAL A 54 6.06 -31.47 -5.66
C VAL A 54 6.34 -32.84 -5.07
N ARG A 55 5.88 -33.91 -5.72
CA ARG A 55 6.23 -35.27 -5.37
C ARG A 55 7.61 -35.60 -5.92
N LEU A 56 8.43 -36.21 -5.10
CA LEU A 56 9.77 -36.73 -5.47
C LEU A 56 9.78 -38.24 -5.35
N ASP A 57 10.38 -38.92 -6.31
CA ASP A 57 10.66 -40.36 -6.22
C ASP A 57 11.79 -40.65 -5.21
N ALA A 58 12.75 -39.71 -5.12
CA ALA A 58 13.84 -39.75 -4.14
C ALA A 58 14.40 -38.35 -3.91
N TRP A 59 14.91 -38.10 -2.72
CA TRP A 59 15.59 -36.86 -2.40
C TRP A 59 16.92 -36.72 -3.13
N PRO A 60 17.18 -35.55 -3.77
CA PRO A 60 18.53 -35.25 -4.24
C PRO A 60 19.45 -35.02 -3.02
N LEU A 61 20.50 -35.79 -2.90
CA LEU A 61 21.43 -35.72 -1.79
C LEU A 61 22.77 -35.15 -2.23
N THR A 62 23.38 -34.35 -1.36
CA THR A 62 24.79 -33.93 -1.46
C THR A 62 25.71 -35.10 -1.19
N ALA A 63 27.01 -34.96 -1.52
CA ALA A 63 28.06 -35.97 -1.21
C ALA A 63 28.12 -36.37 0.29
N ASN A 64 27.59 -35.51 1.17
CA ASN A 64 27.56 -35.74 2.63
C ASN A 64 26.22 -36.33 3.12
N GLY A 65 25.34 -36.77 2.23
CA GLY A 65 24.05 -37.39 2.58
C GLY A 65 22.94 -36.40 3.05
N LYS A 66 23.13 -35.07 2.90
CA LYS A 66 22.10 -34.09 3.20
C LYS A 66 21.32 -33.72 1.96
N VAL A 67 20.03 -33.32 2.10
CA VAL A 67 19.20 -32.88 0.98
C VAL A 67 19.86 -31.69 0.26
N ASP A 68 20.09 -31.86 -1.04
CA ASP A 68 20.55 -30.78 -1.92
C ASP A 68 19.40 -29.89 -2.35
N ARG A 69 19.20 -28.80 -1.62
CA ARG A 69 18.11 -27.87 -1.90
C ARG A 69 18.23 -27.17 -3.27
N ARG A 70 19.43 -27.12 -3.87
CA ARG A 70 19.66 -26.50 -5.18
C ARG A 70 19.29 -27.43 -6.32
N ALA A 71 19.35 -28.73 -6.08
CA ALA A 71 19.01 -29.77 -7.05
C ALA A 71 17.51 -30.12 -7.04
N LEU A 72 16.71 -29.49 -6.16
CA LEU A 72 15.26 -29.70 -6.15
C LEU A 72 14.63 -29.18 -7.44
N PRO A 73 13.72 -29.95 -8.10
CA PRO A 73 13.10 -29.55 -9.36
C PRO A 73 12.24 -28.30 -9.21
N VAL A 74 12.14 -27.52 -10.27
CA VAL A 74 11.17 -26.43 -10.35
C VAL A 74 9.76 -27.04 -10.42
N PRO A 75 8.79 -26.52 -9.65
CA PRO A 75 7.43 -27.02 -9.69
C PRO A 75 6.84 -26.94 -11.09
N ASP A 76 6.29 -28.05 -11.55
CA ASP A 76 5.53 -28.14 -12.78
C ASP A 76 4.03 -27.91 -12.52
N ARG A 77 3.22 -28.09 -13.55
CA ARG A 77 1.77 -27.85 -13.51
C ARG A 77 1.04 -28.83 -12.59
N ASP A 78 1.47 -30.09 -12.56
CA ASP A 78 0.84 -31.12 -11.73
C ASP A 78 1.07 -30.83 -10.24
N ALA A 79 2.19 -30.18 -9.92
CA ALA A 79 2.50 -29.70 -8.58
C ALA A 79 1.62 -28.51 -8.14
N LEU A 80 1.01 -27.77 -9.08
CA LEU A 80 0.09 -26.66 -8.80
C LEU A 80 -1.36 -27.12 -8.59
N ASN A 81 -1.65 -28.43 -8.64
CA ASN A 81 -2.98 -29.02 -8.41
C ASN A 81 -4.08 -28.45 -9.33
N THR A 82 -3.78 -28.28 -10.59
CA THR A 82 -4.81 -27.97 -11.58
C THR A 82 -5.53 -29.25 -11.96
N GLY A 83 -6.84 -29.33 -11.69
CA GLY A 83 -7.69 -30.44 -12.13
C GLY A 83 -7.62 -30.65 -13.65
N GLU A 84 -8.39 -31.60 -14.20
CA GLU A 84 -8.45 -31.83 -15.65
C GLU A 84 -8.72 -30.51 -16.37
N TYR A 85 -7.80 -30.12 -17.27
CA TYR A 85 -7.88 -28.84 -17.97
C TYR A 85 -9.14 -28.75 -18.82
N GLN A 86 -9.97 -27.78 -18.52
CA GLN A 86 -11.08 -27.36 -19.37
C GLN A 86 -10.82 -25.92 -19.86
N ALA A 87 -10.91 -25.73 -21.17
CA ALA A 87 -10.69 -24.43 -21.76
C ALA A 87 -11.73 -23.40 -21.28
N PRO A 88 -11.36 -22.12 -21.10
CA PRO A 88 -12.28 -21.04 -20.83
C PRO A 88 -13.39 -20.96 -21.89
N GLN A 89 -14.61 -20.64 -21.47
CA GLN A 89 -15.80 -20.56 -22.32
C GLN A 89 -16.33 -19.13 -22.39
N GLY A 90 -16.63 -18.68 -23.60
CA GLY A 90 -17.11 -17.32 -23.83
C GLY A 90 -16.01 -16.24 -23.74
N GLU A 91 -16.34 -15.04 -24.16
CA GLU A 91 -15.38 -13.92 -24.25
C GLU A 91 -14.82 -13.52 -22.89
N LEU A 92 -15.65 -13.55 -21.86
CA LEU A 92 -15.28 -13.07 -20.51
C LEU A 92 -14.32 -14.02 -19.80
N GLU A 93 -14.57 -15.36 -19.86
CA GLU A 93 -13.63 -16.33 -19.29
C GLU A 93 -12.28 -16.31 -20.05
N VAL A 94 -12.31 -16.17 -21.38
CA VAL A 94 -11.08 -16.08 -22.19
C VAL A 94 -10.28 -14.85 -21.84
N ALA A 95 -10.91 -13.69 -21.74
CA ALA A 95 -10.25 -12.44 -21.38
C ALA A 95 -9.69 -12.48 -19.93
N LEU A 96 -10.45 -13.04 -19.00
CA LEU A 96 -10.01 -13.20 -17.61
C LEU A 96 -8.84 -14.20 -17.50
N ALA A 97 -8.87 -15.30 -18.26
CA ALA A 97 -7.78 -16.27 -18.31
C ALA A 97 -6.48 -15.65 -18.84
N ALA A 98 -6.56 -14.77 -19.84
CA ALA A 98 -5.39 -14.03 -20.32
C ALA A 98 -4.81 -13.10 -19.23
N ILE A 99 -5.65 -12.39 -18.49
CA ILE A 99 -5.22 -11.56 -17.37
C ILE A 99 -4.53 -12.41 -16.29
N TRP A 100 -5.10 -13.56 -15.94
CA TRP A 100 -4.50 -14.45 -14.93
C TRP A 100 -3.18 -15.06 -15.40
N SER A 101 -3.10 -15.48 -16.67
CA SER A 101 -1.87 -16.02 -17.25
C SER A 101 -0.70 -15.03 -17.15
N GLU A 102 -0.96 -13.74 -17.46
CA GLU A 102 0.03 -12.69 -17.35
C GLU A 102 0.43 -12.39 -15.88
N LEU A 103 -0.55 -12.31 -14.97
CA LEU A 103 -0.30 -11.97 -13.56
C LEU A 103 0.36 -13.10 -12.78
N LEU A 104 -0.02 -14.34 -13.06
CA LEU A 104 0.45 -15.54 -12.35
C LEU A 104 1.64 -16.22 -13.04
N GLN A 105 2.05 -15.70 -14.21
CA GLN A 105 3.14 -16.25 -15.03
C GLN A 105 2.94 -17.74 -15.34
N VAL A 106 1.69 -18.12 -15.66
CA VAL A 106 1.35 -19.48 -16.04
C VAL A 106 1.02 -19.55 -17.54
N GLU A 107 1.42 -20.63 -18.22
CA GLU A 107 1.26 -20.78 -19.67
C GLU A 107 -0.22 -20.73 -20.10
N ARG A 108 -1.11 -21.31 -19.32
CA ARG A 108 -2.55 -21.34 -19.58
C ARG A 108 -3.36 -21.49 -18.30
N VAL A 109 -4.58 -20.99 -18.30
CA VAL A 109 -5.54 -21.07 -17.18
C VAL A 109 -6.79 -21.78 -17.65
N GLY A 110 -7.24 -22.79 -16.90
CA GLY A 110 -8.48 -23.53 -17.15
C GLY A 110 -9.66 -22.85 -16.44
N ARG A 111 -10.89 -23.14 -16.90
CA ARG A 111 -12.11 -22.54 -16.35
C ARG A 111 -12.42 -22.88 -14.88
N HIS A 112 -11.89 -24.00 -14.39
CA HIS A 112 -12.05 -24.46 -13.01
C HIS A 112 -10.83 -24.17 -12.14
N ASP A 113 -9.76 -23.63 -12.75
CA ASP A 113 -8.58 -23.26 -12.00
C ASP A 113 -8.92 -22.12 -11.03
N ARG A 114 -8.35 -22.20 -9.81
CA ARG A 114 -8.58 -21.23 -8.74
C ARG A 114 -7.39 -20.27 -8.65
N PHE A 115 -7.68 -18.98 -8.60
CA PHE A 115 -6.66 -17.93 -8.60
C PHE A 115 -5.58 -18.13 -7.54
N PHE A 116 -5.98 -18.46 -6.31
CA PHE A 116 -5.04 -18.65 -5.21
C PHE A 116 -4.26 -19.97 -5.29
N GLU A 117 -4.83 -20.99 -5.92
CA GLU A 117 -4.16 -22.28 -6.14
C GLU A 117 -3.09 -22.19 -7.24
N LEU A 118 -3.27 -21.30 -8.20
CA LEU A 118 -2.27 -21.00 -9.23
C LEU A 118 -1.13 -20.10 -8.75
N GLY A 119 -1.09 -19.76 -7.46
CA GLY A 119 -0.05 -18.92 -6.86
C GLY A 119 -0.48 -17.47 -6.64
N GLY A 120 -1.74 -17.14 -6.90
CA GLY A 120 -2.30 -15.83 -6.60
C GLY A 120 -2.25 -15.53 -5.08
N HIS A 121 -2.03 -14.28 -4.74
CA HIS A 121 -2.06 -13.75 -3.38
C HIS A 121 -2.75 -12.39 -3.37
N SER A 122 -2.98 -11.83 -2.18
CA SER A 122 -3.77 -10.59 -2.02
C SER A 122 -3.30 -9.42 -2.90
N LEU A 123 -1.97 -9.25 -3.07
CA LEU A 123 -1.43 -8.19 -3.91
C LEU A 123 -1.72 -8.43 -5.40
N LEU A 124 -1.56 -9.68 -5.87
CA LEU A 124 -1.91 -10.06 -7.25
C LEU A 124 -3.42 -10.00 -7.48
N ALA A 125 -4.24 -10.30 -6.47
CA ALA A 125 -5.69 -10.15 -6.52
C ALA A 125 -6.09 -8.68 -6.75
N MET A 126 -5.47 -7.74 -6.06
CA MET A 126 -5.69 -6.31 -6.30
C MET A 126 -5.29 -5.89 -7.72
N ARG A 127 -4.14 -6.36 -8.20
CA ARG A 127 -3.71 -6.11 -9.59
C ARG A 127 -4.67 -6.70 -10.60
N MET A 128 -5.18 -7.90 -10.34
CA MET A 128 -6.19 -8.55 -11.19
C MET A 128 -7.47 -7.72 -11.27
N VAL A 129 -8.03 -7.28 -10.12
CA VAL A 129 -9.20 -6.40 -10.08
C VAL A 129 -8.99 -5.14 -10.92
N SER A 130 -7.79 -4.54 -10.81
CA SER A 130 -7.44 -3.37 -11.61
C SER A 130 -7.37 -3.66 -13.11
N GLN A 131 -6.72 -4.77 -13.51
CA GLN A 131 -6.66 -5.16 -14.92
C GLN A 131 -8.02 -5.55 -15.51
N VAL A 132 -8.89 -6.20 -14.71
CA VAL A 132 -10.28 -6.47 -15.09
C VAL A 132 -11.01 -5.16 -15.40
N ARG A 133 -10.88 -4.18 -14.54
CA ARG A 133 -11.49 -2.85 -14.76
C ARG A 133 -10.93 -2.17 -16.01
N GLN A 134 -9.61 -2.17 -16.18
CA GLN A 134 -8.96 -1.51 -17.33
C GLN A 134 -9.30 -2.15 -18.67
N ARG A 135 -9.24 -3.49 -18.74
CA ARG A 135 -9.36 -4.21 -20.01
C ARG A 135 -10.80 -4.58 -20.36
N LEU A 136 -11.63 -4.84 -19.33
CA LEU A 136 -12.99 -5.33 -19.52
C LEU A 136 -14.05 -4.28 -19.16
N SER A 137 -13.67 -3.17 -18.53
CA SER A 137 -14.59 -2.13 -18.00
C SER A 137 -15.64 -2.71 -17.05
N LEU A 138 -15.26 -3.73 -16.27
CA LEU A 138 -16.10 -4.40 -15.30
C LEU A 138 -15.55 -4.22 -13.89
N GLU A 139 -16.42 -4.20 -12.89
CA GLU A 139 -16.04 -4.14 -11.48
C GLU A 139 -16.07 -5.54 -10.87
N LEU A 140 -14.98 -5.90 -10.17
CA LEU A 140 -14.88 -7.12 -9.36
C LEU A 140 -14.63 -6.72 -7.92
N ALA A 141 -15.54 -7.10 -7.03
CA ALA A 141 -15.28 -6.92 -5.61
C ALA A 141 -14.27 -7.99 -5.12
N LEU A 142 -13.27 -7.58 -4.33
CA LEU A 142 -12.31 -8.53 -3.76
C LEU A 142 -12.99 -9.61 -2.92
N GLY A 143 -14.10 -9.29 -2.24
CA GLY A 143 -14.90 -10.24 -1.48
C GLY A 143 -15.41 -11.40 -2.32
N ASP A 144 -15.83 -11.14 -3.56
CA ASP A 144 -16.35 -12.16 -4.48
C ASP A 144 -15.24 -13.12 -4.92
N LEU A 145 -14.05 -12.60 -5.17
CA LEU A 145 -12.86 -13.39 -5.47
C LEU A 145 -12.45 -14.30 -4.31
N PHE A 146 -12.56 -13.81 -3.07
CA PHE A 146 -12.26 -14.61 -1.88
C PHE A 146 -13.38 -15.64 -1.57
N ALA A 147 -14.61 -15.35 -1.94
CA ALA A 147 -15.73 -16.27 -1.77
C ALA A 147 -15.63 -17.49 -2.71
N ASP A 148 -15.35 -17.26 -3.99
CA ASP A 148 -15.06 -18.33 -4.96
C ASP A 148 -14.03 -17.84 -6.00
N SER A 149 -12.81 -18.36 -5.89
CA SER A 149 -11.68 -17.97 -6.72
C SER A 149 -11.53 -18.76 -8.02
N ALA A 150 -12.54 -19.58 -8.42
CA ALA A 150 -12.50 -20.29 -9.69
C ALA A 150 -12.76 -19.33 -10.87
N LEU A 151 -12.03 -19.48 -11.98
CA LEU A 151 -12.13 -18.59 -13.15
C LEU A 151 -13.58 -18.42 -13.62
N ALA A 152 -14.31 -19.52 -13.79
CA ALA A 152 -15.70 -19.50 -14.25
C ALA A 152 -16.66 -18.86 -13.22
N ALA A 153 -16.36 -18.94 -11.93
CA ALA A 153 -17.17 -18.28 -10.88
C ALA A 153 -16.93 -16.77 -10.91
N VAL A 154 -15.67 -16.34 -10.99
CA VAL A 154 -15.29 -14.93 -11.12
C VAL A 154 -15.89 -14.34 -12.39
N ALA A 155 -15.83 -15.05 -13.52
CA ALA A 155 -16.42 -14.58 -14.77
C ALA A 155 -17.96 -14.44 -14.68
N ARG A 156 -18.65 -15.35 -13.99
CA ARG A 156 -20.10 -15.23 -13.73
C ARG A 156 -20.43 -14.02 -12.86
N CYS A 157 -19.64 -13.80 -11.82
CA CYS A 157 -19.80 -12.64 -10.96
C CYS A 157 -19.63 -11.35 -11.77
N LEU A 158 -18.58 -11.24 -12.58
CA LEU A 158 -18.35 -10.12 -13.49
C LEU A 158 -19.48 -9.92 -14.51
N GLY A 159 -20.08 -11.00 -15.00
CA GLY A 159 -21.21 -10.93 -15.92
C GLY A 159 -22.51 -10.43 -15.27
N SER A 160 -22.64 -10.53 -13.95
CA SER A 160 -23.77 -10.02 -13.16
C SER A 160 -23.53 -8.62 -12.60
N THR A 161 -22.28 -8.18 -12.49
CA THR A 161 -21.93 -6.80 -12.11
C THR A 161 -22.06 -5.88 -13.31
N GLY A 162 -22.62 -4.69 -13.10
CA GLY A 162 -22.69 -3.65 -14.13
C GLY A 162 -21.32 -3.21 -14.62
N ARG A 163 -21.28 -2.53 -15.77
CA ARG A 163 -20.06 -1.85 -16.24
C ARG A 163 -19.55 -0.92 -15.15
N SER A 164 -18.22 -0.83 -15.03
CA SER A 164 -17.61 0.16 -14.13
C SER A 164 -18.16 1.54 -14.44
N GLU A 165 -18.80 2.17 -13.45
CA GLU A 165 -19.27 3.56 -13.59
C GLU A 165 -18.11 4.57 -13.58
N LEU A 166 -16.90 4.12 -13.19
CA LEU A 166 -15.72 4.96 -13.10
C LEU A 166 -15.09 5.17 -14.48
N PRO A 167 -15.15 6.40 -15.06
CA PRO A 167 -14.48 6.68 -16.33
C PRO A 167 -12.98 6.51 -16.23
N ALA A 168 -12.31 6.18 -17.33
CA ALA A 168 -10.85 6.09 -17.36
C ALA A 168 -10.21 7.44 -17.07
N ILE A 169 -9.11 7.48 -16.32
CA ILE A 169 -8.29 8.68 -16.16
C ILE A 169 -7.56 8.90 -17.48
N GLN A 170 -7.73 10.07 -18.08
CA GLN A 170 -7.09 10.43 -19.33
C GLN A 170 -5.88 11.32 -19.09
N ALA A 171 -4.75 10.99 -19.70
CA ALA A 171 -3.59 11.86 -19.71
C ALA A 171 -3.89 13.12 -20.53
N THR A 172 -3.68 14.27 -19.93
CA THR A 172 -3.88 15.57 -20.57
C THR A 172 -2.62 16.42 -20.50
N ARG A 173 -2.48 17.39 -21.41
CA ARG A 173 -1.43 18.41 -21.29
C ARG A 173 -1.85 19.47 -20.28
N HIS A 174 -0.97 19.76 -19.34
CA HIS A 174 -1.21 20.74 -18.27
C HIS A 174 -0.34 21.97 -18.47
N ASP A 175 -0.49 22.66 -19.62
CA ASP A 175 0.23 23.89 -19.91
C ASP A 175 -0.37 25.08 -19.11
N GLU A 176 -1.61 24.95 -18.64
CA GLU A 176 -2.31 25.93 -17.82
C GLU A 176 -2.50 25.45 -16.37
N PRO A 177 -2.67 26.36 -15.41
CA PRO A 177 -2.96 26.00 -14.04
C PRO A 177 -4.25 25.18 -13.90
N VAL A 178 -4.18 24.05 -13.20
CA VAL A 178 -5.32 23.18 -12.95
C VAL A 178 -5.92 23.39 -11.56
N PRO A 179 -7.20 23.07 -11.33
CA PRO A 179 -7.79 23.17 -9.99
C PRO A 179 -7.09 22.19 -9.03
N LEU A 180 -7.17 22.46 -7.73
CA LEU A 180 -6.70 21.56 -6.69
C LEU A 180 -7.62 20.34 -6.57
N SER A 181 -7.09 19.17 -6.20
CA SER A 181 -7.91 18.06 -5.74
C SER A 181 -8.65 18.44 -4.44
N PHE A 182 -9.72 17.74 -4.09
CA PHE A 182 -10.44 18.02 -2.83
C PHE A 182 -9.56 17.90 -1.60
N ALA A 183 -8.63 16.94 -1.59
CA ALA A 183 -7.66 16.80 -0.52
C ALA A 183 -6.66 17.97 -0.47
N GLN A 184 -6.15 18.40 -1.62
CA GLN A 184 -5.27 19.57 -1.71
C GLN A 184 -6.00 20.86 -1.30
N GLN A 185 -7.25 21.04 -1.71
CA GLN A 185 -8.04 22.22 -1.36
C GLN A 185 -8.19 22.35 0.16
N ARG A 186 -8.43 21.24 0.85
CA ARG A 186 -8.47 21.19 2.33
C ARG A 186 -7.14 21.62 2.94
N LEU A 187 -6.02 21.05 2.49
CA LEU A 187 -4.70 21.40 3.03
C LEU A 187 -4.27 22.80 2.67
N TRP A 188 -4.61 23.28 1.46
CA TRP A 188 -4.37 24.67 1.08
C TRP A 188 -5.07 25.65 2.01
N PHE A 189 -6.35 25.40 2.32
CA PHE A 189 -7.10 26.23 3.27
C PHE A 189 -6.42 26.23 4.66
N LEU A 190 -6.00 25.08 5.15
CA LEU A 190 -5.32 24.96 6.45
C LEU A 190 -3.93 25.64 6.44
N ALA A 191 -3.22 25.59 5.33
CA ALA A 191 -1.90 26.24 5.19
C ALA A 191 -1.98 27.79 5.21
N GLN A 192 -3.18 28.36 4.93
CA GLN A 192 -3.39 29.81 5.09
C GLN A 192 -3.55 30.23 6.56
N MET A 193 -3.70 29.29 7.48
CA MET A 193 -3.77 29.56 8.93
C MET A 193 -2.35 29.62 9.49
N GLU A 194 -1.99 30.70 10.16
CA GLU A 194 -0.61 31.09 10.54
C GLU A 194 0.19 30.00 11.30
N ASP A 195 -0.46 29.09 12.04
CA ASP A 195 0.22 28.13 12.90
C ASP A 195 0.26 26.69 12.33
N ALA A 196 -0.36 26.43 11.17
CA ALA A 196 -0.60 25.05 10.69
C ALA A 196 0.43 24.56 9.67
N ASN A 197 1.24 25.43 9.08
CA ASN A 197 2.02 25.13 7.88
C ASN A 197 3.09 24.03 8.10
N SER A 198 3.82 24.06 9.20
CA SER A 198 4.84 23.05 9.51
C SER A 198 4.24 21.70 9.98
N ALA A 199 2.98 21.67 10.44
CA ALA A 199 2.30 20.45 10.87
C ALA A 199 2.06 19.45 9.73
N TYR A 200 2.08 19.92 8.50
CA TYR A 200 1.91 19.12 7.30
C TYR A 200 3.24 18.78 6.59
N ASN A 201 4.37 18.99 7.25
CA ASN A 201 5.64 18.51 6.78
C ASN A 201 5.74 16.99 6.95
N ILE A 202 6.26 16.30 5.95
CA ILE A 202 6.58 14.87 5.97
C ILE A 202 8.10 14.74 5.95
N PRO A 203 8.77 14.68 7.10
CA PRO A 203 10.21 14.47 7.15
C PRO A 203 10.54 13.00 6.89
N LEU A 204 11.54 12.76 6.05
CA LEU A 204 12.14 11.45 5.76
C LEU A 204 13.64 11.53 6.01
N GLY A 205 14.13 10.71 6.93
CA GLY A 205 15.56 10.56 7.21
C GLY A 205 16.07 9.20 6.72
N LEU A 206 17.05 9.19 5.83
CA LEU A 206 17.69 7.98 5.31
C LEU A 206 19.15 7.95 5.74
N GLN A 207 19.54 6.93 6.50
CA GLN A 207 20.94 6.69 6.81
C GLN A 207 21.61 5.95 5.65
N LEU A 208 22.71 6.53 5.14
CA LEU A 208 23.48 6.01 4.02
C LEU A 208 24.84 5.58 4.55
N ASN A 209 25.11 4.28 4.50
CA ASN A 209 26.36 3.69 4.96
C ASN A 209 27.21 3.17 3.78
N GLY A 210 28.52 3.39 3.83
CA GLY A 210 29.45 3.04 2.78
C GLY A 210 29.80 4.24 1.89
N HIS A 211 30.56 3.96 0.84
CA HIS A 211 30.96 4.98 -0.13
C HIS A 211 29.75 5.55 -0.88
N LEU A 212 29.55 6.85 -0.80
CA LEU A 212 28.42 7.55 -1.43
C LEU A 212 28.87 8.29 -2.70
N ASP A 213 28.29 7.93 -3.84
CA ASP A 213 28.38 8.74 -5.06
C ASP A 213 27.35 9.89 -4.99
N THR A 214 27.83 11.06 -4.55
CA THR A 214 26.99 12.23 -4.39
C THR A 214 26.44 12.78 -5.71
N ARG A 215 27.13 12.54 -6.84
CA ARG A 215 26.64 12.94 -8.18
C ARG A 215 25.49 12.05 -8.62
N ALA A 216 25.63 10.74 -8.44
CA ALA A 216 24.55 9.80 -8.73
C ALA A 216 23.32 10.07 -7.86
N LEU A 217 23.52 10.35 -6.54
CA LEU A 217 22.43 10.70 -5.63
C LEU A 217 21.69 11.98 -6.08
N LYS A 218 22.44 13.04 -6.38
CA LYS A 218 21.87 14.31 -6.87
C LYS A 218 21.08 14.09 -8.16
N ARG A 219 21.67 13.38 -9.14
CA ARG A 219 21.00 13.06 -10.41
C ARG A 219 19.73 12.25 -10.21
N ALA A 220 19.72 11.31 -9.26
CA ALA A 220 18.54 10.51 -8.94
C ALA A 220 17.41 11.36 -8.34
N LEU A 221 17.72 12.25 -7.38
CA LEU A 221 16.75 13.18 -6.79
C LEU A 221 16.17 14.14 -7.83
N GLU A 222 17.02 14.76 -8.65
CA GLU A 222 16.60 15.64 -9.74
C GLU A 222 15.67 14.89 -10.71
N ARG A 223 16.01 13.65 -11.05
CA ARG A 223 15.19 12.84 -11.96
C ARG A 223 13.80 12.53 -11.41
N ILE A 224 13.69 12.22 -10.10
CA ILE A 224 12.39 12.00 -9.44
C ILE A 224 11.54 13.28 -9.50
N VAL A 225 12.11 14.43 -9.21
CA VAL A 225 11.39 15.72 -9.27
C VAL A 225 10.93 16.06 -10.69
N VAL A 226 11.76 15.77 -11.69
CA VAL A 226 11.39 15.94 -13.10
C VAL A 226 10.28 14.97 -13.51
N ARG A 227 10.29 13.75 -12.98
CA ARG A 227 9.35 12.67 -13.28
C ARG A 227 7.94 12.92 -12.73
N HIS A 228 7.84 13.46 -11.52
CA HIS A 228 6.59 13.70 -10.81
C HIS A 228 6.28 15.20 -10.74
N ASP A 229 5.31 15.63 -11.53
CA ASP A 229 4.89 17.05 -11.60
C ASP A 229 4.45 17.59 -10.24
N SER A 230 3.88 16.74 -9.39
CA SER A 230 3.48 17.11 -8.02
C SER A 230 4.64 17.68 -7.20
N LEU A 231 5.87 17.14 -7.34
CA LEU A 231 7.05 17.57 -6.56
C LEU A 231 7.62 18.93 -7.01
N ARG A 232 7.20 19.41 -8.17
CA ARG A 232 7.58 20.75 -8.68
C ARG A 232 6.36 21.65 -8.87
N SER A 233 5.24 21.30 -8.23
CA SER A 233 4.01 22.09 -8.24
C SER A 233 4.15 23.35 -7.41
N ARG A 234 3.62 24.46 -7.92
CA ARG A 234 3.40 25.72 -7.21
C ARG A 234 1.92 25.97 -7.09
N PHE A 235 1.51 26.50 -5.97
CA PHE A 235 0.12 26.82 -5.69
C PHE A 235 -0.07 28.31 -5.91
N ILE A 236 -0.92 28.68 -6.83
CA ILE A 236 -1.16 30.08 -7.21
C ILE A 236 -2.61 30.44 -6.91
N GLN A 237 -2.85 31.73 -6.75
CA GLN A 237 -4.21 32.27 -6.62
C GLN A 237 -4.61 32.98 -7.92
N GLN A 238 -5.64 32.49 -8.57
CA GLN A 238 -6.14 33.05 -9.82
C GLN A 238 -7.65 33.27 -9.70
N GLU A 239 -8.10 34.51 -9.92
CA GLU A 239 -9.51 34.89 -9.85
C GLU A 239 -10.19 34.55 -8.51
N GLY A 240 -9.45 34.54 -7.41
CA GLY A 240 -9.91 34.19 -6.09
C GLY A 240 -9.92 32.67 -5.77
N GLU A 241 -9.58 31.83 -6.76
CA GLU A 241 -9.45 30.39 -6.59
C GLU A 241 -7.99 29.94 -6.50
N ALA A 242 -7.74 28.94 -5.66
CA ALA A 242 -6.45 28.29 -5.61
C ALA A 242 -6.30 27.31 -6.77
N ARG A 243 -5.17 27.41 -7.49
CA ARG A 243 -4.80 26.55 -8.60
C ARG A 243 -3.40 26.01 -8.42
N VAL A 244 -3.08 24.95 -9.10
CA VAL A 244 -1.75 24.34 -9.09
C VAL A 244 -1.18 24.32 -10.49
N GLN A 245 0.10 24.67 -10.61
CA GLN A 245 0.86 24.63 -11.85
C GLN A 245 2.21 23.98 -11.61
N ALA A 246 2.60 23.05 -12.45
CA ALA A 246 3.94 22.47 -12.41
C ALA A 246 4.98 23.50 -12.92
N ALA A 247 6.02 23.73 -12.14
CA ALA A 247 7.16 24.54 -12.58
C ALA A 247 7.91 23.86 -13.74
N PRO A 248 8.63 24.59 -14.58
CA PRO A 248 9.43 24.02 -15.64
C PRO A 248 10.41 22.95 -15.11
N VAL A 249 10.69 21.94 -15.93
CA VAL A 249 11.60 20.83 -15.58
C VAL A 249 13.03 21.24 -15.21
N SER A 250 13.43 22.47 -15.57
CA SER A 250 14.70 23.07 -15.16
C SER A 250 14.72 23.52 -13.69
N VAL A 251 13.56 23.62 -13.05
CA VAL A 251 13.44 23.99 -11.64
C VAL A 251 13.49 22.73 -10.81
N VAL A 252 14.62 22.49 -10.15
CA VAL A 252 14.84 21.35 -9.26
C VAL A 252 15.23 21.83 -7.88
N PRO A 253 14.88 21.12 -6.79
CA PRO A 253 15.26 21.51 -5.45
C PRO A 253 16.77 21.43 -5.27
N TYR A 254 17.31 22.39 -4.55
CA TYR A 254 18.71 22.36 -4.17
C TYR A 254 18.92 21.37 -3.03
N LEU A 255 19.88 20.43 -3.21
CA LEU A 255 20.31 19.54 -2.14
C LEU A 255 21.40 20.25 -1.33
N LEU A 256 21.05 20.70 -0.12
CA LEU A 256 21.98 21.36 0.77
C LEU A 256 22.97 20.34 1.36
N TRP A 257 24.27 20.59 1.19
CA TRP A 257 25.32 19.82 1.83
C TRP A 257 25.71 20.43 3.18
N GLN A 258 25.84 19.62 4.23
CA GLN A 258 26.29 20.04 5.55
C GLN A 258 27.28 19.05 6.15
N ASP A 259 28.46 19.52 6.58
CA ASP A 259 29.45 18.71 7.26
C ASP A 259 29.19 18.72 8.78
N LEU A 260 28.94 17.55 9.34
CA LEU A 260 28.76 17.31 10.77
C LEU A 260 29.81 16.36 11.33
N ARG A 261 30.93 16.14 10.62
CA ARG A 261 32.01 15.29 11.11
C ARG A 261 32.62 15.87 12.38
N GLY A 262 32.78 15.01 13.38
CA GLY A 262 33.28 15.43 14.70
C GLY A 262 32.24 16.13 15.58
N GLN A 263 31.03 16.33 15.12
CA GLN A 263 29.92 16.81 15.94
C GLN A 263 29.26 15.62 16.69
N ASP A 264 28.59 15.93 17.80
CA ASP A 264 27.89 14.97 18.62
C ASP A 264 26.48 14.63 18.06
N GLU A 265 25.83 13.63 18.65
CA GLU A 265 24.47 13.23 18.32
C GLU A 265 23.44 14.37 18.54
N GLN A 266 23.71 15.27 19.49
CA GLN A 266 22.81 16.40 19.78
C GLN A 266 22.79 17.39 18.61
N ALA A 267 23.94 17.64 17.98
CA ALA A 267 24.02 18.47 16.78
C ALA A 267 23.21 17.86 15.62
N LEU A 268 23.30 16.55 15.40
CA LEU A 268 22.50 15.85 14.41
C LEU A 268 21.00 16.01 14.71
N GLN A 269 20.58 15.75 15.95
CA GLN A 269 19.18 15.85 16.37
C GLN A 269 18.65 17.30 16.25
N CYS A 270 19.49 18.30 16.44
CA CYS A 270 19.12 19.69 16.24
C CYS A 270 18.79 19.96 14.76
N VAL A 271 19.70 19.57 13.85
CA VAL A 271 19.51 19.76 12.40
C VAL A 271 18.27 19.00 11.89
N VAL A 272 18.05 17.79 12.36
CA VAL A 272 16.87 16.99 12.00
C VAL A 272 15.58 17.69 12.42
N ARG A 273 15.54 18.24 13.64
CA ARG A 273 14.36 18.98 14.14
C ARG A 273 14.14 20.29 13.41
N GLU A 274 15.20 21.05 13.14
CA GLU A 274 15.12 22.28 12.35
C GLU A 274 14.57 22.02 10.96
N GLU A 275 15.09 21.00 10.26
CA GLU A 275 14.63 20.62 8.92
C GLU A 275 13.15 20.22 8.92
N ALA A 276 12.73 19.41 9.88
CA ALA A 276 11.34 18.96 10.02
C ALA A 276 10.36 20.08 10.35
N ALA A 277 10.79 21.07 11.15
CA ALA A 277 9.97 22.16 11.64
C ALA A 277 9.89 23.37 10.68
N GLN A 278 10.81 23.49 9.73
CA GLN A 278 10.83 24.61 8.81
C GLN A 278 9.57 24.62 7.92
N PRO A 279 8.76 25.70 7.91
CA PRO A 279 7.56 25.76 7.06
C PRO A 279 7.92 25.86 5.56
N PHE A 280 6.95 25.56 4.71
CA PHE A 280 6.98 25.84 3.28
C PHE A 280 6.15 27.07 2.95
N ASP A 281 6.64 27.94 2.08
CA ASP A 281 5.79 28.89 1.37
C ASP A 281 5.28 28.22 0.09
N LEU A 282 4.03 27.76 0.09
CA LEU A 282 3.46 27.05 -1.04
C LEU A 282 3.28 27.91 -2.31
N LEU A 283 3.36 29.23 -2.19
CA LEU A 283 3.30 30.14 -3.34
C LEU A 283 4.65 30.20 -4.07
N ASP A 284 5.76 30.24 -3.31
CA ASP A 284 7.10 30.50 -3.87
C ASP A 284 8.01 29.26 -3.82
N ASP A 285 7.91 28.44 -2.76
CA ASP A 285 8.77 27.28 -2.60
C ASP A 285 8.32 26.08 -3.44
N LEU A 286 9.29 25.23 -3.81
CA LEU A 286 8.96 23.86 -4.21
C LEU A 286 8.52 23.06 -2.98
N PRO A 287 7.51 22.19 -3.08
CA PRO A 287 6.97 21.46 -1.94
C PRO A 287 7.83 20.25 -1.52
N ILE A 288 9.11 20.30 -1.84
CA ILE A 288 10.17 19.35 -1.47
C ILE A 288 11.48 20.08 -1.27
N ARG A 289 12.22 19.73 -0.23
CA ARG A 289 13.59 20.17 0.02
C ARG A 289 14.44 19.02 0.56
N GLY A 290 15.75 19.12 0.40
CA GLY A 290 16.65 18.07 0.80
C GLY A 290 17.95 18.61 1.40
N ARG A 291 18.48 17.87 2.40
CA ARG A 291 19.76 18.14 3.04
C ARG A 291 20.55 16.84 3.19
N LEU A 292 21.81 16.87 2.75
CA LEU A 292 22.72 15.73 2.91
C LEU A 292 23.75 16.06 3.98
N LEU A 293 23.72 15.34 5.07
CA LEU A 293 24.59 15.48 6.24
C LEU A 293 25.74 14.47 6.13
N CYS A 294 26.99 14.94 6.26
CA CYS A 294 28.17 14.09 6.31
C CYS A 294 28.57 13.87 7.77
N LEU A 295 28.45 12.65 8.29
CA LEU A 295 28.83 12.28 9.66
C LEU A 295 30.23 11.65 9.73
N ALA A 296 30.64 10.91 8.67
CA ALA A 296 31.94 10.33 8.45
C ALA A 296 32.15 10.13 6.96
N GLU A 297 33.34 9.68 6.53
CA GLU A 297 33.63 9.41 5.11
C GLU A 297 32.70 8.37 4.49
N ASP A 298 32.25 7.42 5.29
CA ASP A 298 31.38 6.31 4.91
C ASP A 298 30.00 6.36 5.57
N ARG A 299 29.63 7.47 6.22
CA ARG A 299 28.36 7.59 6.94
C ARG A 299 27.72 8.94 6.70
N HIS A 300 26.56 8.93 6.05
CA HIS A 300 25.78 10.12 5.72
C HIS A 300 24.32 9.95 6.16
N VAL A 301 23.63 11.07 6.30
CA VAL A 301 22.17 11.12 6.49
C VAL A 301 21.58 12.03 5.42
N LEU A 302 20.68 11.48 4.62
CA LEU A 302 19.86 12.25 3.71
C LEU A 302 18.55 12.60 4.40
N LEU A 303 18.33 13.89 4.64
CA LEU A 303 17.08 14.46 5.11
C LEU A 303 16.30 14.96 3.88
N LEU A 304 15.07 14.54 3.75
CA LEU A 304 14.13 15.02 2.76
C LEU A 304 12.86 15.44 3.49
N THR A 305 12.34 16.61 3.17
CA THR A 305 11.07 17.09 3.71
C THR A 305 10.14 17.40 2.55
N LEU A 306 8.97 16.78 2.54
CA LEU A 306 7.92 17.04 1.57
C LEU A 306 6.74 17.70 2.28
N HIS A 307 6.03 18.61 1.61
CA HIS A 307 4.76 19.08 2.12
C HIS A 307 3.64 18.06 1.80
N HIS A 308 2.77 17.78 2.77
CA HIS A 308 1.72 16.76 2.62
C HIS A 308 0.75 17.04 1.47
N ILE A 309 0.66 18.30 0.99
CA ILE A 309 -0.18 18.71 -0.15
C ILE A 309 0.23 18.04 -1.48
N VAL A 310 1.46 17.52 -1.57
CA VAL A 310 2.00 16.83 -2.76
C VAL A 310 2.43 15.40 -2.53
N ALA A 311 2.34 14.90 -1.32
CA ALA A 311 2.75 13.53 -0.99
C ALA A 311 1.92 12.97 0.18
N ASP A 312 1.86 11.64 0.26
CA ASP A 312 1.28 10.88 1.37
C ASP A 312 2.22 9.72 1.76
N GLY A 313 1.81 8.92 2.74
CA GLY A 313 2.62 7.79 3.19
C GLY A 313 2.94 6.76 2.10
N TRP A 314 2.02 6.50 1.16
CA TRP A 314 2.25 5.64 0.00
C TRP A 314 3.30 6.25 -0.94
N SER A 315 3.21 7.54 -1.18
CA SER A 315 4.15 8.29 -2.02
C SER A 315 5.59 8.18 -1.54
N LEU A 316 5.85 8.07 -0.22
CA LEU A 316 7.20 7.85 0.31
C LEU A 316 7.76 6.48 -0.11
N GLY A 317 6.91 5.45 -0.20
CA GLY A 317 7.28 4.14 -0.72
C GLY A 317 7.66 4.19 -2.19
N VAL A 318 6.90 4.91 -3.02
CA VAL A 318 7.22 5.17 -4.44
C VAL A 318 8.55 5.90 -4.54
N PHE A 319 8.69 7.01 -3.81
CA PHE A 319 9.90 7.84 -3.80
C PHE A 319 11.16 7.03 -3.44
N THR A 320 11.11 6.26 -2.36
CA THR A 320 12.26 5.49 -1.87
C THR A 320 12.65 4.38 -2.86
N ARG A 321 11.69 3.70 -3.46
CA ARG A 321 11.90 2.67 -4.48
C ARG A 321 12.55 3.28 -5.73
N GLU A 322 12.04 4.39 -6.23
CA GLU A 322 12.60 5.09 -7.39
C GLU A 322 14.00 5.64 -7.10
N LEU A 323 14.21 6.24 -5.92
CA LEU A 323 15.52 6.74 -5.50
C LEU A 323 16.57 5.62 -5.49
N THR A 324 16.23 4.47 -4.91
CA THR A 324 17.14 3.32 -4.84
C THR A 324 17.47 2.79 -6.24
N THR A 325 16.46 2.70 -7.11
CA THR A 325 16.61 2.19 -8.48
C THR A 325 17.47 3.13 -9.32
N LEU A 326 17.19 4.42 -9.29
CA LEU A 326 17.92 5.45 -10.03
C LEU A 326 19.36 5.61 -9.52
N TYR A 327 19.54 5.64 -8.19
CA TYR A 327 20.89 5.73 -7.60
C TYR A 327 21.77 4.55 -8.02
N ARG A 328 21.23 3.33 -7.96
CA ARG A 328 21.95 2.12 -8.40
C ARG A 328 22.34 2.20 -9.87
N ALA A 329 21.45 2.60 -10.75
CA ALA A 329 21.74 2.74 -12.17
C ALA A 329 22.80 3.83 -12.42
N PHE A 330 22.62 5.02 -11.83
CA PHE A 330 23.50 6.15 -12.08
C PHE A 330 24.89 5.99 -11.45
N SER A 331 25.02 5.31 -10.30
CA SER A 331 26.32 4.98 -9.70
C SER A 331 27.12 3.98 -10.52
N GLN A 332 26.46 3.21 -11.40
CA GLN A 332 27.07 2.30 -12.36
C GLN A 332 27.28 2.95 -13.75
N GLY A 333 26.95 4.23 -13.91
CA GLY A 333 27.03 4.92 -15.19
C GLY A 333 25.96 4.53 -16.21
N LEU A 334 24.88 3.87 -15.76
CA LEU A 334 23.77 3.46 -16.61
C LEU A 334 22.76 4.61 -16.79
N ASP A 335 21.91 4.47 -17.79
CA ASP A 335 20.79 5.36 -18.03
C ASP A 335 19.62 5.13 -17.08
N ASP A 336 18.58 6.01 -17.14
CA ASP A 336 17.35 5.90 -16.36
C ASP A 336 16.58 4.59 -16.72
N PRO A 337 16.43 3.64 -15.77
CA PRO A 337 15.75 2.40 -16.01
C PRO A 337 14.22 2.49 -15.80
N LEU A 338 13.71 3.62 -15.30
CA LEU A 338 12.29 3.75 -14.97
C LEU A 338 11.45 4.00 -16.24
N PRO A 339 10.36 3.25 -16.47
CA PRO A 339 9.45 3.52 -17.57
C PRO A 339 8.78 4.90 -17.38
N PRO A 340 8.39 5.61 -18.46
CA PRO A 340 7.66 6.86 -18.33
C PRO A 340 6.32 6.66 -17.58
N LEU A 341 5.91 7.66 -16.79
CA LEU A 341 4.58 7.64 -16.18
C LEU A 341 3.51 7.88 -17.25
N ALA A 342 2.47 7.06 -17.22
CA ALA A 342 1.33 7.22 -18.11
C ALA A 342 0.45 8.42 -17.72
N LEU A 343 0.42 8.77 -16.43
CA LEU A 343 -0.41 9.82 -15.84
C LEU A 343 0.42 10.69 -14.91
N GLN A 344 -0.07 11.89 -14.63
CA GLN A 344 0.40 12.77 -13.57
C GLN A 344 -0.71 13.00 -12.52
N TYR A 345 -0.36 13.54 -11.37
CA TYR A 345 -1.34 13.80 -10.30
C TYR A 345 -2.43 14.79 -10.75
N ALA A 346 -2.12 15.70 -11.66
CA ALA A 346 -3.08 16.64 -12.24
C ALA A 346 -4.18 15.95 -13.05
N ASP A 347 -3.85 14.85 -13.78
CA ASP A 347 -4.85 14.04 -14.49
C ASP A 347 -5.85 13.39 -13.53
N TYR A 348 -5.35 12.86 -12.41
CA TYR A 348 -6.21 12.35 -11.34
C TYR A 348 -7.10 13.44 -10.75
N THR A 349 -6.57 14.64 -10.55
CA THR A 349 -7.31 15.76 -9.99
C THR A 349 -8.49 16.17 -10.90
N LEU A 350 -8.25 16.29 -12.19
CA LEU A 350 -9.30 16.62 -13.16
C LEU A 350 -10.34 15.52 -13.23
N TRP A 351 -9.91 14.26 -13.32
CA TRP A 351 -10.80 13.11 -13.28
C TRP A 351 -11.65 13.08 -12.00
N GLN A 352 -11.03 13.32 -10.82
CA GLN A 352 -11.75 13.33 -9.55
C GLN A 352 -12.85 14.36 -9.51
N ARG A 353 -12.58 15.58 -10.02
CA ARG A 353 -13.54 16.68 -10.02
C ARG A 353 -14.67 16.47 -11.01
N ASP A 354 -14.37 15.90 -12.16
CA ASP A 354 -15.37 15.57 -13.17
C ASP A 354 -16.27 14.41 -12.70
N TRP A 355 -15.69 13.39 -12.10
CA TRP A 355 -16.41 12.21 -11.60
C TRP A 355 -17.27 12.52 -10.37
N LEU A 356 -16.78 13.34 -9.43
CA LEU A 356 -17.52 13.76 -8.24
C LEU A 356 -18.45 14.95 -8.58
N ASP A 357 -19.40 14.69 -9.46
CA ASP A 357 -20.44 15.64 -9.82
C ASP A 357 -21.46 15.88 -8.68
N GLY A 358 -22.41 16.78 -8.91
CA GLY A 358 -23.39 17.18 -7.89
C GLY A 358 -24.22 16.02 -7.34
N GLU A 359 -24.64 15.06 -8.16
CA GLU A 359 -25.47 13.93 -7.75
C GLU A 359 -24.69 12.94 -6.89
N ARG A 360 -23.48 12.53 -7.34
CA ARG A 360 -22.60 11.62 -6.59
C ARG A 360 -22.12 12.24 -5.28
N MET A 361 -21.79 13.52 -5.31
CA MET A 361 -21.42 14.26 -4.10
C MET A 361 -22.58 14.29 -3.10
N SER A 362 -23.82 14.56 -3.56
CA SER A 362 -25.01 14.53 -2.71
C SER A 362 -25.21 13.16 -2.09
N HIS A 363 -25.13 12.10 -2.87
CA HIS A 363 -25.30 10.72 -2.38
C HIS A 363 -24.27 10.34 -1.31
N GLN A 364 -22.99 10.71 -1.50
CA GLN A 364 -21.96 10.49 -0.49
C GLN A 364 -22.19 11.34 0.76
N SER A 365 -22.61 12.59 0.59
CA SER A 365 -22.96 13.48 1.69
C SER A 365 -24.11 12.91 2.54
N ASP A 366 -25.15 12.40 1.90
CA ASP A 366 -26.30 11.79 2.56
C ASP A 366 -25.88 10.54 3.37
N TYR A 367 -25.02 9.72 2.80
CA TYR A 367 -24.44 8.57 3.52
C TYR A 367 -23.73 9.02 4.81
N TRP A 368 -22.82 10.00 4.71
CA TRP A 368 -22.07 10.47 5.86
C TRP A 368 -22.95 11.19 6.88
N HIS A 369 -23.93 11.93 6.42
CA HIS A 369 -24.92 12.57 7.29
C HIS A 369 -25.68 11.51 8.09
N GLN A 370 -26.13 10.45 7.46
CA GLN A 370 -26.82 9.35 8.12
C GLN A 370 -25.88 8.57 9.07
N ALA A 371 -24.70 8.19 8.62
CA ALA A 371 -23.74 7.41 9.39
C ALA A 371 -23.27 8.12 10.66
N LEU A 372 -23.13 9.45 10.61
CA LEU A 372 -22.65 10.26 11.74
C LEU A 372 -23.78 10.96 12.51
N SER A 373 -25.03 10.77 12.10
CA SER A 373 -26.17 11.38 12.80
C SER A 373 -26.24 10.91 14.24
N GLY A 374 -26.28 11.86 15.20
CA GLY A 374 -26.31 11.58 16.64
C GLY A 374 -24.97 11.10 17.24
N ALA A 375 -23.91 11.00 16.45
CA ALA A 375 -22.58 10.69 16.98
C ALA A 375 -22.08 11.79 17.92
N PRO A 376 -21.30 11.47 18.99
CA PRO A 376 -20.76 12.47 19.87
C PRO A 376 -19.81 13.42 19.12
N ALA A 377 -20.06 14.73 19.23
CA ALA A 377 -19.26 15.75 18.56
C ALA A 377 -17.84 15.86 19.15
N LEU A 378 -17.64 15.42 20.38
CA LEU A 378 -16.38 15.50 21.10
C LEU A 378 -16.17 14.25 21.94
N LEU A 379 -14.98 13.67 21.84
CA LEU A 379 -14.53 12.62 22.75
C LEU A 379 -13.93 13.25 24.01
N THR A 380 -14.56 13.01 25.17
CA THR A 380 -14.21 13.62 26.46
C THR A 380 -13.14 12.81 27.20
N LEU A 381 -11.94 12.74 26.64
CA LEU A 381 -10.82 12.08 27.30
C LEU A 381 -10.33 12.88 28.52
N PRO A 382 -9.89 12.21 29.61
CA PRO A 382 -9.25 12.87 30.72
C PRO A 382 -7.91 13.46 30.24
N THR A 383 -7.75 14.78 30.40
CA THR A 383 -6.53 15.48 30.03
C THR A 383 -5.93 16.16 31.24
N ASP A 384 -4.59 16.18 31.36
CA ASP A 384 -3.88 16.86 32.46
C ASP A 384 -4.03 18.38 32.38
N ARG A 385 -4.33 18.92 31.22
CA ARG A 385 -4.49 20.34 30.96
C ARG A 385 -5.73 20.60 30.10
N PRO A 386 -6.42 21.74 30.29
CA PRO A 386 -7.52 22.11 29.41
C PRO A 386 -7.02 22.30 27.96
N ARG A 387 -7.86 22.01 26.97
CA ARG A 387 -7.55 22.27 25.57
C ARG A 387 -7.33 23.76 25.35
N PRO A 388 -6.22 24.18 24.72
CA PRO A 388 -5.98 25.59 24.41
C PRO A 388 -7.00 26.12 23.40
N ALA A 389 -7.21 27.43 23.38
CA ALA A 389 -8.09 28.10 22.41
C ALA A 389 -7.58 27.98 20.96
N ARG A 390 -6.27 27.90 20.79
CA ARG A 390 -5.60 27.57 19.51
C ARG A 390 -5.03 26.17 19.58
N GLN A 391 -5.11 25.44 18.48
CA GLN A 391 -4.53 24.09 18.40
C GLN A 391 -3.00 24.19 18.47
N ASP A 392 -2.40 23.43 19.39
CA ASP A 392 -0.96 23.20 19.46
C ASP A 392 -0.65 21.93 18.66
N TYR A 393 0.22 22.09 17.66
CA TYR A 393 0.64 20.99 16.79
C TYR A 393 1.92 20.29 17.28
N SER A 394 2.48 20.72 18.42
CA SER A 394 3.59 20.01 19.04
C SER A 394 3.15 18.63 19.49
N GLY A 395 3.97 17.63 19.21
CA GLY A 395 3.67 16.24 19.51
C GLY A 395 4.91 15.44 19.88
N ALA A 396 4.68 14.23 20.36
CA ALA A 396 5.73 13.28 20.68
C ALA A 396 5.28 11.86 20.29
N SER A 397 6.24 10.95 20.15
CA SER A 397 5.99 9.54 19.87
C SER A 397 6.35 8.68 21.06
N VAL A 398 5.44 7.75 21.38
CA VAL A 398 5.68 6.71 22.39
C VAL A 398 5.78 5.37 21.67
N ALA A 399 6.93 4.71 21.80
CA ALA A 399 7.14 3.40 21.20
C ALA A 399 6.36 2.32 21.98
N VAL A 400 5.49 1.60 21.31
CA VAL A 400 4.79 0.43 21.82
C VAL A 400 5.36 -0.81 21.16
N ARG A 401 5.85 -1.76 21.97
CA ARG A 401 6.37 -3.05 21.49
C ARG A 401 5.51 -4.18 22.05
N LEU A 402 5.02 -5.02 21.18
CA LEU A 402 4.29 -6.22 21.57
C LEU A 402 5.28 -7.40 21.67
N ASP A 403 5.07 -8.25 22.66
CA ASP A 403 5.82 -9.50 22.78
C ASP A 403 5.54 -10.39 21.56
N PRO A 404 6.58 -11.11 21.02
CA PRO A 404 6.40 -11.99 19.87
C PRO A 404 5.32 -13.08 20.07
N ARG A 405 5.22 -13.66 21.28
CA ARG A 405 4.17 -14.65 21.58
C ARG A 405 2.78 -14.05 21.50
N LEU A 406 2.61 -12.86 22.08
CA LEU A 406 1.35 -12.11 21.97
C LEU A 406 1.01 -11.82 20.50
N CYS A 407 2.00 -11.49 19.67
CA CYS A 407 1.77 -11.27 18.24
C CYS A 407 1.24 -12.53 17.52
N ASP A 408 1.76 -13.70 17.87
CA ASP A 408 1.32 -14.97 17.29
C ASP A 408 -0.07 -15.37 17.80
N ASP A 409 -0.36 -15.16 19.08
CA ASP A 409 -1.69 -15.37 19.67
C ASP A 409 -2.73 -14.43 19.01
N LEU A 410 -2.40 -13.15 18.79
CA LEU A 410 -3.28 -12.20 18.12
C LEU A 410 -3.54 -12.59 16.65
N LYS A 411 -2.54 -13.10 15.93
CA LYS A 411 -2.74 -13.62 14.56
C LYS A 411 -3.71 -14.81 14.55
N THR A 412 -3.49 -15.76 15.46
CA THR A 412 -4.36 -16.95 15.62
C THR A 412 -5.79 -16.53 15.96
N PHE A 413 -5.94 -15.58 16.88
CA PHE A 413 -7.24 -15.02 17.25
C PHE A 413 -7.95 -14.35 16.06
N CYS A 414 -7.23 -13.56 15.27
CA CYS A 414 -7.77 -12.93 14.06
C CYS A 414 -8.29 -13.97 13.05
N GLN A 415 -7.56 -15.07 12.88
CA GLN A 415 -7.97 -16.17 11.99
C GLN A 415 -9.24 -16.87 12.49
N LEU A 416 -9.31 -17.20 13.79
CA LEU A 416 -10.48 -17.85 14.39
C LEU A 416 -11.74 -17.01 14.26
N HIS A 417 -11.64 -15.69 14.37
CA HIS A 417 -12.77 -14.76 14.27
C HIS A 417 -12.98 -14.20 12.86
N ALA A 418 -12.19 -14.61 11.86
CA ALA A 418 -12.24 -14.12 10.49
C ALA A 418 -12.22 -12.58 10.40
N VAL A 419 -11.33 -11.94 11.19
CA VAL A 419 -11.07 -10.49 11.22
C VAL A 419 -9.63 -10.19 10.91
N THR A 420 -9.36 -8.96 10.45
CA THR A 420 -7.99 -8.52 10.23
C THR A 420 -7.35 -8.02 11.54
N PRO A 421 -6.01 -8.02 11.68
CA PRO A 421 -5.33 -7.38 12.81
C PRO A 421 -5.75 -5.92 12.99
N PHE A 422 -6.00 -5.20 11.88
CA PHE A 422 -6.49 -3.82 11.91
C PHE A 422 -7.85 -3.71 12.62
N MET A 423 -8.82 -4.57 12.29
CA MET A 423 -10.14 -4.60 12.94
C MET A 423 -10.01 -4.91 14.45
N LEU A 424 -9.12 -5.85 14.81
CA LEU A 424 -8.87 -6.18 16.21
C LEU A 424 -8.29 -5.00 16.98
N PHE A 425 -7.24 -4.35 16.45
CA PHE A 425 -6.66 -3.17 17.11
C PHE A 425 -7.62 -1.99 17.15
N MET A 426 -8.43 -1.79 16.13
CA MET A 426 -9.48 -0.77 16.13
C MET A 426 -10.50 -1.02 17.23
N GLY A 427 -10.91 -2.27 17.43
CA GLY A 427 -11.81 -2.67 18.51
C GLY A 427 -11.21 -2.43 19.89
N ALA A 428 -9.96 -2.86 20.10
CA ALA A 428 -9.25 -2.61 21.36
C ALA A 428 -9.10 -1.12 21.65
N TRP A 429 -8.76 -0.33 20.62
CA TRP A 429 -8.65 1.12 20.73
C TRP A 429 -10.00 1.78 21.04
N ALA A 430 -11.08 1.35 20.38
CA ALA A 430 -12.43 1.84 20.65
C ALA A 430 -12.88 1.58 22.10
N VAL A 431 -12.63 0.37 22.63
CA VAL A 431 -12.92 0.03 24.02
C VAL A 431 -12.13 0.89 25.00
N LEU A 432 -10.83 1.09 24.72
CA LEU A 432 -9.98 1.95 25.55
C LEU A 432 -10.51 3.38 25.58
N LEU A 433 -10.81 3.95 24.41
CA LEU A 433 -11.34 5.32 24.31
C LEU A 433 -12.70 5.46 24.97
N ALA A 434 -13.60 4.50 24.78
CA ALA A 434 -14.91 4.48 25.40
C ALA A 434 -14.82 4.46 26.94
N ARG A 435 -13.95 3.62 27.50
CA ARG A 435 -13.72 3.54 28.95
C ARG A 435 -13.09 4.80 29.53
N LEU A 436 -12.12 5.39 28.85
CA LEU A 436 -11.47 6.62 29.30
C LEU A 436 -12.38 7.84 29.22
N SER A 437 -13.24 7.92 28.20
CA SER A 437 -14.17 9.04 28.01
C SER A 437 -15.49 8.89 28.76
N GLY A 438 -15.85 7.67 29.18
CA GLY A 438 -17.17 7.35 29.72
C GLY A 438 -18.29 7.36 28.67
N GLN A 439 -17.94 7.33 27.38
CA GLN A 439 -18.89 7.35 26.26
C GLN A 439 -19.03 5.95 25.67
N SER A 440 -20.25 5.57 25.31
CA SER A 440 -20.53 4.25 24.69
C SER A 440 -20.32 4.22 23.19
N GLU A 441 -20.15 5.37 22.55
CA GLU A 441 -19.88 5.52 21.13
C GLU A 441 -18.62 6.36 20.92
N VAL A 442 -17.77 5.90 20.02
CA VAL A 442 -16.55 6.60 19.65
C VAL A 442 -16.46 6.76 18.13
N VAL A 443 -15.97 7.89 17.68
CA VAL A 443 -15.67 8.12 16.27
C VAL A 443 -14.16 8.19 16.10
N ILE A 444 -13.61 7.30 15.27
CA ILE A 444 -12.17 7.17 15.02
C ILE A 444 -11.88 7.55 13.59
N GLY A 445 -10.95 8.50 13.38
CA GLY A 445 -10.45 8.83 12.05
C GLY A 445 -9.54 7.73 11.53
N MET A 446 -9.90 7.12 10.39
CA MET A 446 -9.15 6.07 9.73
C MET A 446 -8.57 6.59 8.41
N PRO A 447 -7.24 6.71 8.26
CA PRO A 447 -6.64 7.06 6.98
C PRO A 447 -6.75 5.89 5.99
N VAL A 448 -7.16 6.20 4.75
CA VAL A 448 -7.20 5.26 3.64
C VAL A 448 -6.33 5.77 2.50
N ALA A 449 -5.56 4.89 1.86
CA ALA A 449 -4.64 5.27 0.79
C ALA A 449 -5.36 5.82 -0.46
N ASN A 450 -6.63 5.48 -0.65
CA ASN A 450 -7.51 5.94 -1.73
C ASN A 450 -6.94 5.72 -3.16
N ARG A 451 -6.02 4.79 -3.32
CA ARG A 451 -5.44 4.39 -4.61
C ARG A 451 -6.13 3.13 -5.13
N ARG A 452 -7.42 3.27 -5.48
CA ARG A 452 -8.26 2.16 -5.96
C ARG A 452 -7.97 1.75 -7.41
N ARG A 453 -7.07 2.45 -8.08
CA ARG A 453 -6.71 2.25 -9.49
C ARG A 453 -5.20 2.04 -9.58
N SER A 454 -4.78 1.02 -10.31
CA SER A 454 -3.35 0.72 -10.49
C SER A 454 -2.60 1.84 -11.20
N GLU A 455 -3.29 2.60 -12.08
CA GLU A 455 -2.69 3.70 -12.83
C GLU A 455 -2.17 4.82 -11.92
N VAL A 456 -2.70 4.94 -10.69
CA VAL A 456 -2.26 5.97 -9.73
C VAL A 456 -1.31 5.42 -8.66
N GLU A 457 -1.03 4.10 -8.65
CA GLU A 457 -0.16 3.49 -7.62
C GLU A 457 1.28 3.99 -7.68
N GLU A 458 1.77 4.27 -8.89
CA GLU A 458 3.14 4.74 -9.16
C GLU A 458 3.28 6.27 -9.06
N LEU A 459 2.19 7.00 -8.80
CA LEU A 459 2.23 8.46 -8.72
C LEU A 459 2.64 8.92 -7.31
N ILE A 460 3.40 9.99 -7.22
CA ILE A 460 3.57 10.77 -6.00
C ILE A 460 2.48 11.85 -5.99
N GLY A 461 1.71 11.93 -4.88
CA GLY A 461 0.60 12.85 -4.72
C GLY A 461 -0.15 12.68 -3.41
N LEU A 462 -1.06 13.57 -3.11
CA LEU A 462 -1.94 13.51 -1.94
C LEU A 462 -3.23 12.76 -2.28
N PHE A 463 -3.22 11.45 -2.14
CA PHE A 463 -4.40 10.60 -2.35
C PHE A 463 -5.10 10.22 -1.05
N VAL A 464 -4.37 10.21 0.06
CA VAL A 464 -4.90 9.80 1.36
C VAL A 464 -6.15 10.58 1.73
N ASN A 465 -7.15 9.88 2.21
CA ASN A 465 -8.34 10.47 2.81
C ASN A 465 -8.55 9.88 4.20
N THR A 466 -9.27 10.60 5.07
CA THR A 466 -9.62 10.13 6.41
C THR A 466 -11.11 9.88 6.47
N LEU A 467 -11.47 8.63 6.83
CA LEU A 467 -12.85 8.21 7.03
C LEU A 467 -13.18 8.26 8.52
N ALA A 468 -14.38 8.73 8.85
CA ALA A 468 -14.88 8.77 10.22
C ALA A 468 -15.60 7.44 10.53
N VAL A 469 -14.94 6.52 11.23
CA VAL A 469 -15.53 5.23 11.61
C VAL A 469 -16.18 5.36 12.98
N ARG A 470 -17.51 5.21 13.04
CA ARG A 470 -18.29 5.23 14.27
C ARG A 470 -18.39 3.83 14.85
N ILE A 471 -17.94 3.63 16.07
CA ILE A 471 -17.93 2.33 16.74
C ILE A 471 -18.84 2.42 17.97
N ASP A 472 -19.87 1.58 18.01
CA ASP A 472 -20.80 1.41 19.12
C ASP A 472 -20.30 0.31 20.05
N THR A 473 -19.95 0.69 21.29
CA THR A 473 -19.54 -0.20 22.38
C THR A 473 -20.64 -0.35 23.43
N SER A 474 -21.87 0.16 23.17
CA SER A 474 -22.99 0.10 24.09
C SER A 474 -23.46 -1.33 24.34
N GLY A 475 -24.08 -1.57 25.51
CA GLY A 475 -24.65 -2.84 25.88
C GLY A 475 -23.63 -3.89 26.33
N GLU A 476 -22.40 -3.49 26.67
CA GLU A 476 -21.31 -4.39 27.11
C GLU A 476 -21.11 -5.60 26.17
N PRO A 477 -20.90 -5.40 24.87
CA PRO A 477 -20.77 -6.49 23.93
C PRO A 477 -19.56 -7.37 24.29
N ASP A 478 -19.69 -8.68 24.09
CA ASP A 478 -18.52 -9.54 24.08
C ASP A 478 -17.61 -9.21 22.90
N VAL A 479 -16.39 -9.75 22.91
CA VAL A 479 -15.38 -9.44 21.88
C VAL A 479 -15.85 -9.85 20.49
N SER A 480 -16.54 -10.98 20.36
CA SER A 480 -17.04 -11.47 19.07
C SER A 480 -18.11 -10.54 18.50
N THR A 481 -19.04 -10.10 19.33
CA THR A 481 -20.08 -9.14 18.95
C THR A 481 -19.48 -7.78 18.55
N LEU A 482 -18.52 -7.27 19.30
CA LEU A 482 -17.83 -6.01 18.97
C LEU A 482 -17.09 -6.13 17.63
N LEU A 483 -16.34 -7.21 17.41
CA LEU A 483 -15.63 -7.43 16.17
C LEU A 483 -16.58 -7.60 14.97
N ALA A 484 -17.75 -8.22 15.17
CA ALA A 484 -18.78 -8.30 14.14
C ALA A 484 -19.34 -6.92 13.78
N ARG A 485 -19.61 -6.06 14.78
CA ARG A 485 -19.99 -4.64 14.55
C ARG A 485 -18.94 -3.90 13.73
N ILE A 486 -17.66 -4.02 14.08
CA ILE A 486 -16.56 -3.36 13.37
C ILE A 486 -16.42 -3.88 11.94
N LYS A 487 -16.60 -5.17 11.73
CA LYS A 487 -16.51 -5.79 10.40
C LYS A 487 -17.65 -5.32 9.47
N SER A 488 -18.80 -4.95 10.03
CA SER A 488 -19.95 -4.48 9.26
C SER A 488 -19.88 -2.99 8.89
N GLN A 489 -18.97 -2.24 9.50
CA GLN A 489 -18.68 -0.84 9.15
C GLN A 489 -17.78 -0.72 7.93
#